data_c85ba1856447b1a1cb739a098218ec7c
#
_entry.id   c85ba1856447b1a1cb739a098218ec7c
#
_cell.length_a   1.000
_cell.length_b   1.000
_cell.length_c   1.000
_cell.angle_alpha   90.00
_cell.angle_beta   90.00
_cell.angle_gamma   90.00
#
_symmetry.space_group_name_H-M   'P 1'
#
loop_
_entity.id
_entity.type
_entity.pdbx_description
1 polymer ?
#
loop_
_entity_poly.entity_id
_entity_poly.type
_entity_poly.pdbx_seq_one_letter_code
_entity_poly.pdbx_strand_id
1 'polypeptide(L)'
;MVDLSDIDLTYKLVIGLFNAAPGKANLASLLSAIDDGLSLPQIGDRLDSTLLFNQRIIGDLSEADQVSLIMSHFGFVHGQSTGNERKQVRDYLTGRLKSGDSWGQIVYDAVVYLSGNPDPMFAKAALLLSNKVLVSSLFSQSYSEDSLEVLQSVLSGVSADSLLDEVSAEAYLAEIGKPVGAVNLTVAKDVLSSHVILAPRGYTPAGTDQINTLNDDDVLSGTASEIDKLVFDFVNDADTGDHNIVPQLSG
;
A
#
# COMPACT_ATOMS: atom_id res chain seq x y z
N MET A 1 10.68 -19.90 9.98
CA MET A 1 9.72 -19.84 8.83
C MET A 1 8.64 -18.87 9.24
N VAL A 2 8.53 -17.77 8.52
CA VAL A 2 7.50 -16.73 8.75
C VAL A 2 6.12 -17.32 8.44
N ASP A 3 5.16 -17.19 9.33
CA ASP A 3 3.78 -17.63 9.08
C ASP A 3 2.90 -16.50 8.54
N LEU A 4 1.67 -16.82 8.12
CA LEU A 4 0.75 -15.83 7.56
C LEU A 4 0.32 -14.76 8.59
N SER A 5 0.32 -15.11 9.87
CA SER A 5 -0.01 -14.19 10.95
C SER A 5 1.13 -13.19 11.18
N ASP A 6 2.38 -13.62 11.05
CA ASP A 6 3.55 -12.72 11.13
C ASP A 6 3.59 -11.72 9.96
N ILE A 7 3.22 -12.19 8.76
CA ILE A 7 3.12 -11.31 7.58
C ILE A 7 2.04 -10.25 7.79
N ASP A 8 0.86 -10.64 8.21
CA ASP A 8 -0.27 -9.72 8.47
C ASP A 8 0.07 -8.70 9.55
N LEU A 9 0.66 -9.14 10.67
CA LEU A 9 1.09 -8.25 11.75
C LEU A 9 2.24 -7.33 11.32
N THR A 10 3.13 -7.77 10.42
CA THR A 10 4.18 -6.93 9.86
C THR A 10 3.59 -5.75 9.06
N TYR A 11 2.61 -6.01 8.20
CA TYR A 11 1.90 -4.93 7.50
C TYR A 11 1.27 -3.95 8.49
N LYS A 12 0.53 -4.46 9.46
CA LYS A 12 -0.16 -3.66 10.48
C LYS A 12 0.80 -2.79 11.29
N LEU A 13 1.96 -3.34 11.64
CA LEU A 13 3.00 -2.63 12.39
C LEU A 13 3.58 -1.46 11.57
N VAL A 14 3.90 -1.67 10.30
CA VAL A 14 4.37 -0.61 9.40
C VAL A 14 3.28 0.45 9.21
N ILE A 15 2.04 0.04 8.97
CA ILE A 15 0.90 0.96 8.82
C ILE A 15 0.71 1.77 10.10
N GLY A 16 0.75 1.14 11.28
CA GLY A 16 0.57 1.82 12.55
C GLY A 16 1.65 2.85 12.85
N LEU A 17 2.91 2.56 12.54
CA LEU A 17 4.03 3.46 12.78
C LEU A 17 4.15 4.57 11.72
N PHE A 18 4.00 4.23 10.43
CA PHE A 18 4.34 5.14 9.33
C PHE A 18 3.12 5.62 8.54
N ASN A 19 1.95 5.04 8.74
CA ASN A 19 0.76 5.20 7.88
C ASN A 19 1.08 4.98 6.39
N ALA A 20 1.88 3.98 6.10
CA ALA A 20 2.43 3.70 4.79
C ALA A 20 2.34 2.21 4.45
N ALA A 21 2.20 1.88 3.16
CA ALA A 21 2.45 0.54 2.68
C ALA A 21 3.96 0.25 2.76
N PRO A 22 4.42 -0.94 3.12
CA PRO A 22 5.87 -1.22 3.23
C PRO A 22 6.59 -1.17 1.88
N GLY A 23 5.90 -1.49 0.77
CA GLY A 23 6.55 -1.76 -0.51
C GLY A 23 7.30 -3.11 -0.51
N LYS A 24 7.58 -3.62 -1.70
CA LYS A 24 8.11 -5.00 -1.88
C LYS A 24 9.47 -5.22 -1.21
N ALA A 25 10.40 -4.28 -1.40
CA ALA A 25 11.76 -4.42 -0.89
C ALA A 25 11.85 -4.33 0.64
N ASN A 26 11.14 -3.35 1.23
CA ASN A 26 11.11 -3.17 2.67
C ASN A 26 10.40 -4.35 3.36
N LEU A 27 9.27 -4.81 2.79
CA LEU A 27 8.58 -6.00 3.31
C LEU A 27 9.50 -7.22 3.33
N ALA A 28 10.19 -7.51 2.21
CA ALA A 28 11.11 -8.63 2.14
C ALA A 28 12.22 -8.55 3.21
N SER A 29 12.73 -7.35 3.46
CA SER A 29 13.75 -7.13 4.51
C SER A 29 13.21 -7.38 5.92
N LEU A 30 11.97 -6.96 6.20
CA LEU A 30 11.32 -7.18 7.50
C LEU A 30 11.04 -8.68 7.72
N LEU A 31 10.51 -9.37 6.71
CA LEU A 31 10.25 -10.81 6.80
C LEU A 31 11.53 -11.62 6.93
N SER A 32 12.63 -11.23 6.26
CA SER A 32 13.94 -11.85 6.47
C SER A 32 14.41 -11.68 7.91
N ALA A 33 14.24 -10.52 8.51
CA ALA A 33 14.61 -10.27 9.90
C ALA A 33 13.82 -11.15 10.89
N ILE A 34 12.54 -11.44 10.60
CA ILE A 34 11.72 -12.36 11.38
C ILE A 34 12.23 -13.81 11.19
N ASP A 35 12.54 -14.22 9.97
CA ASP A 35 13.08 -15.56 9.69
C ASP A 35 14.45 -15.78 10.36
N ASP A 36 15.23 -14.71 10.53
CA ASP A 36 16.49 -14.67 11.28
C ASP A 36 16.29 -14.68 12.82
N GLY A 37 15.05 -14.72 13.29
CA GLY A 37 14.70 -14.94 14.71
C GLY A 37 14.32 -13.66 15.48
N LEU A 38 14.12 -12.51 14.82
CA LEU A 38 13.57 -11.35 15.50
C LEU A 38 12.05 -11.50 15.72
N SER A 39 11.61 -11.20 16.92
CA SER A 39 10.19 -11.12 17.22
C SER A 39 9.57 -9.82 16.66
N LEU A 40 8.25 -9.82 16.42
CA LEU A 40 7.53 -8.64 15.96
C LEU A 40 7.67 -7.41 16.89
N PRO A 41 7.64 -7.54 18.23
CA PRO A 41 7.99 -6.40 19.11
C PRO A 41 9.38 -5.84 18.83
N GLN A 42 10.39 -6.70 18.64
CA GLN A 42 11.75 -6.25 18.30
C GLN A 42 11.84 -5.59 16.93
N ILE A 43 11.03 -6.01 15.96
CA ILE A 43 10.87 -5.31 14.66
C ILE A 43 10.29 -3.92 14.91
N GLY A 44 9.25 -3.81 15.75
CA GLY A 44 8.65 -2.52 16.14
C GLY A 44 9.68 -1.56 16.75
N ASP A 45 10.47 -2.03 17.72
CA ASP A 45 11.53 -1.24 18.37
C ASP A 45 12.64 -0.84 17.38
N ARG A 46 12.94 -1.67 16.37
CA ARG A 46 13.89 -1.29 15.32
C ARG A 46 13.32 -0.24 14.40
N LEU A 47 12.05 -0.35 14.01
CA LEU A 47 11.37 0.60 13.13
C LEU A 47 11.27 1.98 13.78
N ASP A 48 10.87 2.07 15.03
CA ASP A 48 10.76 3.35 15.74
C ASP A 48 12.11 3.99 16.06
N SER A 49 13.17 3.21 16.17
CA SER A 49 14.55 3.70 16.35
C SER A 49 15.19 4.21 15.06
N THR A 50 14.56 4.02 13.89
CA THR A 50 15.11 4.50 12.60
C THR A 50 15.15 6.03 12.52
N LEU A 51 16.12 6.55 11.75
CA LEU A 51 16.15 7.98 11.42
C LEU A 51 14.88 8.41 10.66
N LEU A 52 14.32 7.51 9.84
CA LEU A 52 13.09 7.77 9.10
C LEU A 52 11.93 8.07 10.08
N PHE A 53 11.71 7.22 11.08
CA PHE A 53 10.67 7.43 12.08
C PHE A 53 10.94 8.69 12.90
N ASN A 54 12.15 8.81 13.46
CA ASN A 54 12.50 9.88 14.37
C ASN A 54 12.59 11.27 13.72
N GLN A 55 12.88 11.36 12.42
CA GLN A 55 13.02 12.65 11.72
C GLN A 55 11.83 12.99 10.83
N ARG A 56 11.20 11.98 10.22
CA ARG A 56 10.17 12.22 9.19
C ARG A 56 8.75 11.93 9.69
N ILE A 57 8.58 11.07 10.69
CA ILE A 57 7.28 10.75 11.26
C ILE A 57 7.03 11.60 12.50
N ILE A 58 7.81 11.43 13.55
CA ILE A 58 7.59 12.17 14.80
C ILE A 58 8.36 13.50 14.88
N GLY A 59 9.53 13.61 14.21
CA GLY A 59 10.30 14.86 14.13
C GLY A 59 10.39 15.62 15.44
N ASP A 60 10.15 16.94 15.34
CA ASP A 60 10.13 17.84 16.50
C ASP A 60 8.72 17.96 17.16
N LEU A 61 7.84 16.98 16.92
CA LEU A 61 6.49 16.99 17.48
C LEU A 61 6.52 16.85 19.01
N SER A 62 5.66 17.61 19.70
CA SER A 62 5.41 17.38 21.12
C SER A 62 4.82 15.97 21.35
N GLU A 63 4.97 15.41 22.57
CA GLU A 63 4.38 14.12 22.93
C GLU A 63 2.87 14.06 22.58
N ALA A 64 2.13 15.14 22.86
CA ALA A 64 0.70 15.22 22.56
C ALA A 64 0.41 15.18 21.04
N ASP A 65 1.27 15.80 20.23
CA ASP A 65 1.14 15.77 18.77
C ASP A 65 1.55 14.42 18.18
N GLN A 66 2.60 13.78 18.73
CA GLN A 66 2.98 12.41 18.39
C GLN A 66 1.82 11.44 18.66
N VAL A 67 1.20 11.51 19.85
CA VAL A 67 0.00 10.72 20.19
C VAL A 67 -1.11 10.97 19.18
N SER A 68 -1.38 12.24 18.85
CA SER A 68 -2.43 12.60 17.89
C SER A 68 -2.13 12.09 16.48
N LEU A 69 -0.87 12.12 16.06
CA LEU A 69 -0.42 11.57 14.78
C LEU A 69 -0.64 10.06 14.71
N ILE A 70 -0.14 9.31 15.71
CA ILE A 70 -0.30 7.85 15.74
C ILE A 70 -1.78 7.46 15.84
N MET A 71 -2.59 8.18 16.60
CA MET A 71 -4.05 7.99 16.62
C MET A 71 -4.66 8.13 15.21
N SER A 72 -4.19 9.09 14.41
CA SER A 72 -4.70 9.31 13.05
C SER A 72 -4.42 8.15 12.11
N HIS A 73 -3.32 7.41 12.30
CA HIS A 73 -2.98 6.23 11.49
C HIS A 73 -4.04 5.12 11.61
N PHE A 74 -4.73 5.07 12.75
CA PHE A 74 -5.83 4.14 13.04
C PHE A 74 -7.22 4.74 12.85
N GLY A 75 -7.33 5.96 12.31
CA GLY A 75 -8.62 6.61 12.05
C GLY A 75 -9.26 7.28 13.28
N PHE A 76 -8.54 7.44 14.39
CA PHE A 76 -9.05 8.17 15.56
C PHE A 76 -8.92 9.69 15.38
N VAL A 77 -9.61 10.19 14.37
CA VAL A 77 -9.68 11.62 14.03
C VAL A 77 -11.08 12.18 14.20
N HIS A 78 -11.17 13.51 14.29
CA HIS A 78 -12.46 14.18 14.36
C HIS A 78 -13.30 13.86 13.10
N GLY A 79 -14.57 13.54 13.30
CA GLY A 79 -15.50 13.18 12.21
C GLY A 79 -15.51 11.69 11.84
N GLN A 80 -14.45 10.93 12.13
CA GLN A 80 -14.39 9.48 11.86
C GLN A 80 -14.58 8.62 13.12
N SER A 81 -14.28 9.17 14.29
CA SER A 81 -14.43 8.52 15.61
C SER A 81 -15.13 9.41 16.62
N THR A 82 -15.75 8.80 17.65
CA THR A 82 -16.40 9.53 18.73
C THR A 82 -15.39 10.19 19.68
N GLY A 83 -15.85 11.18 20.44
CA GLY A 83 -15.01 11.82 21.45
C GLY A 83 -14.55 10.85 22.56
N ASN A 84 -15.38 9.86 22.89
CA ASN A 84 -15.04 8.86 23.91
C ASN A 84 -13.96 7.89 23.41
N GLU A 85 -14.08 7.39 22.20
CA GLU A 85 -13.04 6.56 21.54
C GLU A 85 -11.70 7.29 21.52
N ARG A 86 -11.67 8.52 21.01
CA ARG A 86 -10.43 9.31 20.96
C ARG A 86 -9.84 9.56 22.34
N LYS A 87 -10.68 9.80 23.36
CA LYS A 87 -10.21 9.99 24.72
C LYS A 87 -9.57 8.74 25.28
N GLN A 88 -10.19 7.59 25.13
CA GLN A 88 -9.65 6.31 25.64
C GLN A 88 -8.32 5.96 24.97
N VAL A 89 -8.24 6.09 23.64
CA VAL A 89 -6.99 5.80 22.91
C VAL A 89 -5.89 6.78 23.33
N ARG A 90 -6.20 8.07 23.43
CA ARG A 90 -5.23 9.08 23.90
C ARG A 90 -4.71 8.78 25.29
N ASP A 91 -5.61 8.47 26.21
CA ASP A 91 -5.22 8.17 27.61
C ASP A 91 -4.33 6.92 27.66
N TYR A 92 -4.65 5.89 26.87
CA TYR A 92 -3.85 4.67 26.74
C TYR A 92 -2.44 4.98 26.20
N LEU A 93 -2.34 5.62 25.02
CA LEU A 93 -1.06 5.91 24.38
C LEU A 93 -0.18 6.82 25.27
N THR A 94 -0.76 7.88 25.84
CA THR A 94 -0.05 8.78 26.74
C THR A 94 0.41 8.05 28.00
N GLY A 95 -0.39 7.16 28.56
CA GLY A 95 -0.03 6.36 29.72
C GLY A 95 1.17 5.45 29.45
N ARG A 96 1.18 4.79 28.28
CA ARG A 96 2.27 3.90 27.87
C ARG A 96 3.59 4.68 27.67
N LEU A 97 3.54 5.80 26.95
CA LEU A 97 4.72 6.67 26.76
C LEU A 97 5.30 7.14 28.11
N LYS A 98 4.45 7.58 29.05
CA LYS A 98 4.89 7.97 30.39
C LYS A 98 5.50 6.82 31.20
N SER A 99 5.14 5.58 30.87
CA SER A 99 5.74 4.38 31.46
C SER A 99 7.09 4.03 30.83
N GLY A 100 7.49 4.73 29.76
CA GLY A 100 8.76 4.55 29.07
C GLY A 100 8.71 3.50 27.95
N ASP A 101 7.52 3.09 27.53
CA ASP A 101 7.39 2.17 26.40
C ASP A 101 7.75 2.87 25.08
N SER A 102 8.36 2.12 24.16
CA SER A 102 8.67 2.58 22.80
C SER A 102 7.41 2.70 21.94
N TRP A 103 7.44 3.53 20.91
CA TRP A 103 6.35 3.55 19.92
C TRP A 103 6.18 2.20 19.23
N GLY A 104 7.29 1.49 18.96
CA GLY A 104 7.27 0.16 18.40
C GLY A 104 6.45 -0.82 19.23
N GLN A 105 6.69 -0.87 20.55
CA GLN A 105 5.95 -1.72 21.47
C GLN A 105 4.48 -1.29 21.60
N ILE A 106 4.21 0.01 21.71
CA ILE A 106 2.85 0.55 21.84
C ILE A 106 2.00 0.20 20.61
N VAL A 107 2.55 0.44 19.41
CA VAL A 107 1.86 0.15 18.15
C VAL A 107 1.69 -1.36 17.95
N TYR A 108 2.71 -2.17 18.31
CA TYR A 108 2.58 -3.62 18.27
C TYR A 108 1.38 -4.11 19.11
N ASP A 109 1.28 -3.66 20.37
CA ASP A 109 0.19 -4.05 21.25
C ASP A 109 -1.18 -3.59 20.72
N ALA A 110 -1.23 -2.39 20.11
CA ALA A 110 -2.45 -1.86 19.50
C ALA A 110 -2.89 -2.70 18.28
N VAL A 111 -1.97 -3.08 17.39
CA VAL A 111 -2.32 -3.90 16.21
C VAL A 111 -2.70 -5.32 16.59
N VAL A 112 -2.07 -5.91 17.60
CA VAL A 112 -2.47 -7.22 18.14
C VAL A 112 -3.89 -7.15 18.71
N TYR A 113 -4.19 -6.12 19.50
CA TYR A 113 -5.54 -5.91 20.05
C TYR A 113 -6.59 -5.75 18.94
N LEU A 114 -6.33 -4.89 17.94
CA LEU A 114 -7.26 -4.65 16.84
C LEU A 114 -7.42 -5.86 15.90
N SER A 115 -6.42 -6.75 15.84
CA SER A 115 -6.47 -7.97 15.03
C SER A 115 -7.23 -9.11 15.69
N GLY A 116 -7.40 -9.07 17.01
CA GLY A 116 -8.12 -10.06 17.78
C GLY A 116 -9.64 -9.86 17.73
N ASN A 117 -10.24 -9.77 18.88
CA ASN A 117 -11.66 -9.45 19.04
C ASN A 117 -11.80 -8.15 19.84
N PRO A 118 -11.57 -6.98 19.22
CA PRO A 118 -11.57 -5.72 19.92
C PRO A 118 -12.99 -5.37 20.41
N ASP A 119 -13.07 -4.49 21.42
CA ASP A 119 -14.33 -3.90 21.84
C ASP A 119 -15.06 -3.30 20.61
N PRO A 120 -16.39 -3.51 20.47
CA PRO A 120 -17.16 -2.98 19.34
C PRO A 120 -16.96 -1.48 19.07
N MET A 121 -16.58 -0.69 20.08
CA MET A 121 -16.26 0.72 19.88
C MET A 121 -15.04 0.94 18.98
N PHE A 122 -14.14 -0.03 18.84
CA PHE A 122 -12.95 0.04 17.98
C PHE A 122 -13.12 -0.70 16.65
N ALA A 123 -14.33 -1.19 16.34
CA ALA A 123 -14.59 -1.95 15.12
C ALA A 123 -14.21 -1.19 13.85
N LYS A 124 -14.44 0.13 13.81
CA LYS A 124 -14.04 0.97 12.66
C LYS A 124 -12.52 1.05 12.49
N ALA A 125 -11.78 1.16 13.59
CA ALA A 125 -10.30 1.19 13.53
C ALA A 125 -9.75 -0.17 13.05
N ALA A 126 -10.32 -1.28 13.54
CA ALA A 126 -9.97 -2.62 13.09
C ALA A 126 -10.27 -2.81 11.60
N LEU A 127 -11.44 -2.34 11.13
CA LEU A 127 -11.82 -2.39 9.71
C LEU A 127 -10.89 -1.54 8.84
N LEU A 128 -10.58 -0.31 9.25
CA LEU A 128 -9.63 0.55 8.55
C LEU A 128 -8.27 -0.12 8.42
N LEU A 129 -7.77 -0.70 9.51
CA LEU A 129 -6.50 -1.39 9.52
C LEU A 129 -6.51 -2.60 8.56
N SER A 130 -7.58 -3.39 8.56
CA SER A 130 -7.73 -4.52 7.64
C SER A 130 -7.76 -4.08 6.17
N ASN A 131 -8.51 -3.03 5.85
CA ASN A 131 -8.55 -2.46 4.50
C ASN A 131 -7.18 -1.93 4.05
N LYS A 132 -6.46 -1.23 4.94
CA LYS A 132 -5.10 -0.77 4.66
C LYS A 132 -4.12 -1.92 4.43
N VAL A 133 -4.26 -3.02 5.19
CA VAL A 133 -3.42 -4.22 4.99
C VAL A 133 -3.69 -4.83 3.61
N LEU A 134 -4.95 -4.98 3.21
CA LEU A 134 -5.29 -5.55 1.90
C LEU A 134 -4.69 -4.72 0.76
N VAL A 135 -4.91 -3.40 0.77
CA VAL A 135 -4.33 -2.48 -0.23
C VAL A 135 -2.80 -2.54 -0.20
N SER A 136 -2.18 -2.53 1.00
CA SER A 136 -0.72 -2.63 1.15
C SER A 136 -0.17 -3.94 0.62
N SER A 137 -0.87 -5.05 0.82
CA SER A 137 -0.41 -6.38 0.39
C SER A 137 -0.39 -6.48 -1.14
N LEU A 138 -1.44 -6.04 -1.80
CA LEU A 138 -1.52 -6.00 -3.26
C LEU A 138 -0.47 -5.06 -3.86
N PHE A 139 -0.33 -3.86 -3.30
CA PHE A 139 0.70 -2.91 -3.73
C PHE A 139 2.11 -3.49 -3.58
N SER A 140 2.44 -4.06 -2.42
CA SER A 140 3.79 -4.56 -2.12
C SER A 140 4.18 -5.82 -2.90
N GLN A 141 3.23 -6.54 -3.52
CA GLN A 141 3.54 -7.63 -4.44
C GLN A 141 4.12 -7.10 -5.77
N SER A 142 3.66 -5.93 -6.21
CA SER A 142 3.94 -5.38 -7.54
C SER A 142 4.96 -4.24 -7.55
N TYR A 143 5.02 -3.44 -6.47
CA TYR A 143 5.79 -2.20 -6.45
C TYR A 143 6.93 -2.23 -5.44
N SER A 144 8.15 -1.92 -5.91
CA SER A 144 9.38 -1.79 -5.10
C SER A 144 9.65 -0.32 -4.73
N GLU A 145 8.62 0.49 -4.61
CA GLU A 145 8.72 1.89 -4.20
C GLU A 145 9.29 1.98 -2.78
N ASP A 146 10.15 2.95 -2.53
CA ASP A 146 10.81 3.21 -1.24
C ASP A 146 10.65 4.65 -0.72
N SER A 147 10.10 5.56 -1.55
CA SER A 147 9.77 6.92 -1.10
C SER A 147 8.62 6.89 -0.09
N LEU A 148 8.86 7.40 1.11
CA LEU A 148 7.87 7.42 2.18
C LEU A 148 6.58 8.13 1.74
N GLU A 149 6.70 9.23 1.01
CA GLU A 149 5.56 10.02 0.53
C GLU A 149 4.66 9.21 -0.41
N VAL A 150 5.25 8.43 -1.31
CA VAL A 150 4.51 7.54 -2.21
C VAL A 150 3.88 6.41 -1.42
N LEU A 151 4.62 5.76 -0.52
CA LEU A 151 4.11 4.67 0.33
C LEU A 151 2.95 5.13 1.22
N GLN A 152 2.97 6.36 1.72
CA GLN A 152 1.86 6.96 2.47
C GLN A 152 0.68 7.29 1.57
N SER A 153 0.93 7.81 0.36
CA SER A 153 -0.13 8.18 -0.59
C SER A 153 -0.99 6.99 -1.01
N VAL A 154 -0.41 5.79 -1.05
CA VAL A 154 -1.11 4.52 -1.33
C VAL A 154 -2.26 4.28 -0.35
N LEU A 155 -2.15 4.73 0.89
CA LEU A 155 -3.14 4.50 1.93
C LEU A 155 -4.03 5.72 2.22
N SER A 156 -3.79 6.87 1.61
CA SER A 156 -4.41 8.14 1.98
C SER A 156 -5.94 8.17 1.76
N GLY A 157 -6.46 7.43 0.77
CA GLY A 157 -7.88 7.34 0.45
C GLY A 157 -8.58 6.11 1.04
N VAL A 158 -7.87 5.22 1.73
CA VAL A 158 -8.48 4.02 2.32
C VAL A 158 -9.35 4.40 3.52
N SER A 159 -10.61 3.98 3.50
CA SER A 159 -11.61 4.27 4.55
C SER A 159 -12.07 3.02 5.30
N ALA A 160 -12.86 3.23 6.35
CA ALA A 160 -13.54 2.21 7.14
C ALA A 160 -15.06 2.18 6.87
N ASP A 161 -15.51 2.66 5.71
CA ASP A 161 -16.94 2.73 5.41
C ASP A 161 -17.53 1.36 5.03
N SER A 162 -16.70 0.51 4.42
CA SER A 162 -17.03 -0.88 4.10
C SER A 162 -15.77 -1.75 4.16
N LEU A 163 -15.96 -3.06 4.35
CA LEU A 163 -14.88 -4.03 4.17
C LEU A 163 -14.53 -4.07 2.68
N LEU A 164 -13.26 -3.87 2.37
CA LEU A 164 -12.74 -4.07 1.02
C LEU A 164 -12.53 -5.57 0.75
N ASP A 165 -12.85 -5.98 -0.46
CA ASP A 165 -12.39 -7.22 -1.05
C ASP A 165 -11.22 -6.95 -2.02
N GLU A 166 -10.65 -8.01 -2.55
CA GLU A 166 -9.48 -7.92 -3.44
C GLU A 166 -9.79 -7.09 -4.69
N VAL A 167 -10.97 -7.29 -5.30
CA VAL A 167 -11.40 -6.55 -6.51
C VAL A 167 -11.53 -5.05 -6.23
N SER A 168 -12.15 -4.69 -5.10
CA SER A 168 -12.31 -3.29 -4.70
C SER A 168 -10.96 -2.63 -4.38
N ALA A 169 -10.04 -3.37 -3.77
CA ALA A 169 -8.70 -2.88 -3.46
C ALA A 169 -7.84 -2.70 -4.72
N GLU A 170 -7.94 -3.62 -5.68
CA GLU A 170 -7.30 -3.48 -7.00
C GLU A 170 -7.85 -2.28 -7.78
N ALA A 171 -9.18 -2.09 -7.78
CA ALA A 171 -9.82 -0.94 -8.41
C ALA A 171 -9.34 0.38 -7.78
N TYR A 172 -9.24 0.43 -6.45
CA TYR A 172 -8.70 1.58 -5.74
C TYR A 172 -7.23 1.86 -6.16
N LEU A 173 -6.38 0.82 -6.19
CA LEU A 173 -4.98 0.98 -6.61
C LEU A 173 -4.87 1.45 -8.06
N ALA A 174 -5.73 0.97 -8.95
CA ALA A 174 -5.79 1.43 -10.33
C ALA A 174 -6.21 2.90 -10.43
N GLU A 175 -7.18 3.35 -9.60
CA GLU A 175 -7.65 4.74 -9.55
C GLU A 175 -6.53 5.71 -9.13
N ILE A 176 -5.70 5.32 -8.17
CA ILE A 176 -4.56 6.13 -7.73
C ILE A 176 -3.31 5.98 -8.63
N GLY A 177 -3.43 5.33 -9.79
CA GLY A 177 -2.34 5.14 -10.75
C GLY A 177 -1.30 4.07 -10.34
N LYS A 178 -1.70 3.13 -9.48
CA LYS A 178 -0.88 1.99 -9.02
C LYS A 178 -1.58 0.65 -9.30
N PRO A 179 -1.96 0.35 -10.58
CA PRO A 179 -2.65 -0.88 -10.90
C PRO A 179 -1.79 -2.11 -10.57
N VAL A 180 -2.38 -3.07 -9.87
CA VAL A 180 -1.73 -4.35 -9.54
C VAL A 180 -2.18 -5.44 -10.51
N GLY A 181 -1.37 -6.47 -10.64
CA GLY A 181 -1.62 -7.50 -11.66
C GLY A 181 -1.50 -6.97 -13.09
N ALA A 182 -1.08 -5.71 -13.27
CA ALA A 182 -0.88 -5.12 -14.57
C ALA A 182 0.29 -5.78 -15.30
N VAL A 183 0.08 -6.10 -16.55
CA VAL A 183 1.12 -6.59 -17.46
C VAL A 183 1.46 -5.46 -18.42
N ASN A 184 2.75 -5.15 -18.54
CA ASN A 184 3.22 -4.16 -19.49
C ASN A 184 3.40 -4.79 -20.86
N LEU A 185 2.87 -4.12 -21.90
CA LEU A 185 3.23 -4.43 -23.26
C LEU A 185 4.69 -4.04 -23.56
N THR A 186 5.30 -4.77 -24.45
CA THR A 186 6.64 -4.50 -24.96
C THR A 186 6.57 -3.89 -26.37
N VAL A 187 7.73 -3.55 -26.96
CA VAL A 187 7.82 -3.11 -28.35
C VAL A 187 7.77 -4.26 -29.36
N ALA A 188 7.68 -5.49 -28.88
CA ALA A 188 7.53 -6.70 -29.68
C ALA A 188 6.08 -7.18 -29.59
N LYS A 189 5.75 -8.20 -30.39
CA LYS A 189 4.44 -8.86 -30.30
C LYS A 189 4.21 -9.44 -28.92
N ASP A 190 3.11 -9.05 -28.27
CA ASP A 190 2.67 -9.57 -27.00
C ASP A 190 1.40 -10.44 -27.14
N VAL A 191 1.36 -11.54 -26.40
CA VAL A 191 0.17 -12.37 -26.24
C VAL A 191 -0.11 -12.46 -24.75
N LEU A 192 -1.02 -11.63 -24.27
CA LEU A 192 -1.25 -11.44 -22.85
C LEU A 192 -2.71 -11.66 -22.47
N SER A 193 -2.91 -12.19 -21.27
CA SER A 193 -4.20 -12.23 -20.60
C SER A 193 -4.04 -11.62 -19.23
N SER A 194 -4.75 -10.52 -18.97
CA SER A 194 -4.68 -9.82 -17.69
C SER A 194 -5.90 -8.93 -17.49
N HIS A 195 -6.26 -8.73 -16.23
CA HIS A 195 -7.28 -7.78 -15.83
C HIS A 195 -6.85 -6.32 -16.11
N VAL A 196 -5.56 -6.01 -15.99
CA VAL A 196 -5.02 -4.69 -16.35
C VAL A 196 -3.82 -4.87 -17.27
N ILE A 197 -3.90 -4.28 -18.45
CA ILE A 197 -2.80 -4.26 -19.42
C ILE A 197 -2.35 -2.81 -19.58
N LEU A 198 -1.06 -2.57 -19.40
CA LEU A 198 -0.43 -1.27 -19.58
C LEU A 198 0.39 -1.26 -20.86
N ALA A 199 0.14 -0.26 -21.70
CA ALA A 199 0.93 0.00 -22.88
C ALA A 199 1.71 1.33 -22.69
N PRO A 200 2.79 1.32 -21.91
CA PRO A 200 3.62 2.50 -21.70
C PRO A 200 4.36 2.86 -22.98
N ARG A 201 4.95 4.04 -23.03
CA ARG A 201 5.89 4.38 -24.10
C ARG A 201 7.14 3.52 -23.98
N GLY A 202 7.55 2.95 -25.10
CA GLY A 202 8.83 2.28 -25.24
C GLY A 202 9.88 3.18 -25.88
N TYR A 203 11.08 2.61 -26.04
CA TYR A 203 12.17 3.27 -26.79
C TYR A 203 12.72 2.30 -27.83
N THR A 204 13.21 2.87 -28.94
CA THR A 204 13.94 2.08 -29.93
C THR A 204 15.17 1.42 -29.28
N PRO A 205 15.70 0.32 -29.83
CA PRO A 205 16.92 -0.31 -29.30
C PRO A 205 18.12 0.63 -29.17
N ALA A 206 18.15 1.72 -29.96
CA ALA A 206 19.15 2.76 -29.84
C ALA A 206 18.89 3.73 -28.67
N GLY A 207 17.70 3.69 -28.06
CA GLY A 207 17.32 4.55 -26.94
C GLY A 207 17.05 6.02 -27.32
N THR A 208 16.93 6.31 -28.61
CA THR A 208 16.82 7.68 -29.15
C THR A 208 15.39 8.12 -29.38
N ASP A 209 14.52 7.21 -29.82
CA ASP A 209 13.16 7.55 -30.23
C ASP A 209 12.13 6.84 -29.37
N GLN A 210 11.08 7.54 -28.99
CA GLN A 210 9.93 6.94 -28.30
C GLN A 210 9.06 6.22 -29.33
N ILE A 211 8.58 5.04 -28.93
CA ILE A 211 7.70 4.22 -29.76
C ILE A 211 6.54 3.70 -28.90
N ASN A 212 5.44 3.37 -29.59
CA ASN A 212 4.30 2.74 -28.94
C ASN A 212 4.62 1.29 -28.59
N THR A 213 4.18 0.82 -27.43
CA THR A 213 4.25 -0.60 -27.06
C THR A 213 2.98 -1.35 -27.43
N LEU A 214 1.85 -0.66 -27.70
CA LEU A 214 0.65 -1.27 -28.25
C LEU A 214 0.80 -1.38 -29.77
N ASN A 215 0.81 -2.60 -30.29
CA ASN A 215 1.07 -2.92 -31.69
C ASN A 215 -0.09 -3.70 -32.33
N ASP A 216 -0.17 -3.71 -33.68
CA ASP A 216 -1.19 -4.44 -34.44
C ASP A 216 -1.12 -5.96 -34.25
N ASP A 217 0.05 -6.48 -33.92
CA ASP A 217 0.29 -7.91 -33.74
C ASP A 217 -0.03 -8.40 -32.32
N ASP A 218 -0.33 -7.48 -31.38
CA ASP A 218 -0.64 -7.85 -30.00
C ASP A 218 -1.98 -8.58 -29.91
N VAL A 219 -2.00 -9.61 -29.07
CA VAL A 219 -3.21 -10.39 -28.76
C VAL A 219 -3.47 -10.23 -27.27
N LEU A 220 -4.48 -9.42 -26.97
CA LEU A 220 -4.83 -9.07 -25.60
C LEU A 220 -6.18 -9.69 -25.25
N SER A 221 -6.23 -10.39 -24.12
CA SER A 221 -7.49 -10.94 -23.61
C SER A 221 -7.71 -10.48 -22.17
N GLY A 222 -8.95 -10.15 -21.87
CA GLY A 222 -9.42 -9.95 -20.53
C GLY A 222 -9.44 -11.24 -19.72
N THR A 223 -9.71 -11.09 -18.44
CA THR A 223 -9.95 -12.20 -17.52
C THR A 223 -11.46 -12.36 -17.29
N ALA A 224 -11.88 -13.38 -16.56
CA ALA A 224 -13.29 -13.56 -16.20
C ALA A 224 -13.82 -12.55 -15.18
N SER A 225 -13.07 -11.49 -14.84
CA SER A 225 -13.50 -10.42 -13.97
C SER A 225 -14.41 -9.42 -14.68
N GLU A 226 -15.20 -8.69 -13.95
CA GLU A 226 -16.26 -7.83 -14.50
C GLU A 226 -15.77 -6.62 -15.31
N ILE A 227 -14.54 -6.16 -15.08
CA ILE A 227 -13.98 -4.97 -15.76
C ILE A 227 -12.51 -5.20 -16.06
N ASP A 228 -12.20 -5.34 -17.36
CA ASP A 228 -10.82 -5.34 -17.84
C ASP A 228 -10.42 -3.93 -18.28
N LYS A 229 -9.17 -3.55 -18.02
CA LYS A 229 -8.69 -2.20 -18.30
C LYS A 229 -7.43 -2.23 -19.15
N LEU A 230 -7.49 -1.57 -20.31
CA LEU A 230 -6.33 -1.25 -21.13
C LEU A 230 -5.96 0.23 -20.91
N VAL A 231 -4.75 0.49 -20.44
CA VAL A 231 -4.20 1.84 -20.27
C VAL A 231 -3.02 2.01 -21.21
N PHE A 232 -3.07 3.02 -22.06
CA PHE A 232 -2.04 3.27 -23.05
C PHE A 232 -1.60 4.73 -23.07
N ASP A 233 -0.34 4.96 -23.47
CA ASP A 233 0.25 6.27 -23.68
C ASP A 233 0.83 6.33 -25.09
N PHE A 234 0.21 7.11 -25.97
CA PHE A 234 0.60 7.21 -27.36
C PHE A 234 1.70 8.23 -27.61
N VAL A 235 2.67 7.84 -28.44
CA VAL A 235 3.54 8.78 -29.11
C VAL A 235 2.86 9.14 -30.44
N ASN A 236 2.48 10.40 -30.57
CA ASN A 236 2.00 10.94 -31.84
C ASN A 236 3.21 11.48 -32.63
N ASP A 237 3.65 10.73 -33.63
CA ASP A 237 4.64 11.24 -34.57
C ASP A 237 3.92 12.08 -35.64
N ALA A 238 4.00 13.39 -35.54
CA ALA A 238 3.30 14.33 -36.40
C ALA A 238 3.70 14.24 -37.89
N ASP A 239 4.78 13.52 -38.22
CA ASP A 239 5.34 13.47 -39.57
C ASP A 239 4.89 12.27 -40.41
N THR A 240 4.19 11.27 -39.87
CA THR A 240 3.95 9.99 -40.57
C THR A 240 2.49 9.66 -40.84
N GLY A 241 1.53 10.54 -40.61
CA GLY A 241 0.11 10.30 -40.91
C GLY A 241 -0.66 9.53 -39.81
N ASP A 242 -1.92 9.19 -40.08
CA ASP A 242 -2.77 8.47 -39.15
C ASP A 242 -2.23 7.07 -38.88
N HIS A 243 -1.77 6.83 -37.65
CA HIS A 243 -1.44 5.49 -37.17
C HIS A 243 -2.73 4.80 -36.71
N ASN A 244 -3.13 3.78 -37.43
CA ASN A 244 -4.26 2.95 -37.05
C ASN A 244 -3.70 1.67 -36.38
N ILE A 245 -3.72 1.63 -35.06
CA ILE A 245 -3.31 0.44 -34.30
C ILE A 245 -4.57 -0.40 -34.04
N VAL A 246 -4.55 -1.63 -34.48
CA VAL A 246 -5.71 -2.56 -34.40
C VAL A 246 -5.28 -3.84 -33.67
N PRO A 247 -5.08 -3.79 -32.35
CA PRO A 247 -4.78 -4.99 -31.58
C PRO A 247 -5.97 -5.95 -31.59
N GLN A 248 -5.67 -7.25 -31.46
CA GLN A 248 -6.72 -8.26 -31.31
C GLN A 248 -7.17 -8.28 -29.84
N LEU A 249 -8.40 -7.82 -29.58
CA LEU A 249 -8.99 -7.81 -28.24
C LEU A 249 -10.01 -8.94 -28.12
N SER A 250 -9.97 -9.69 -27.02
CA SER A 250 -10.96 -10.70 -26.67
C SER A 250 -11.25 -10.63 -25.16
N GLY A 251 -12.53 -10.74 -24.77
CA GLY A 251 -13.00 -10.73 -23.39
C GLY A 251 -14.09 -11.77 -23.17
#